data_6e4895810d7fbe81b81f9fb3312a6d77
#
_entry.id   6e4895810d7fbe81b81f9fb3312a6d77
#
_cell.length_a   1.000
_cell.length_b   1.000
_cell.length_c   1.000
_cell.angle_alpha   90.00
_cell.angle_beta   90.00
_cell.angle_gamma   90.00
#
_symmetry.space_group_name_H-M   'P 1'
#
loop_
_entity.id
_entity.type
_entity.pdbx_description
1 polymer ?
#
loop_
_entity_poly.entity_id
_entity_poly.type
_entity_poly.pdbx_seq_one_letter_code
_entity_poly.pdbx_strand_id
1 'polypeptide(L)'
;MAVRNTYDHENGPHSVHGFRTGRFDFGINTTFIIYRLGETLIDAGPTNQWSTIKRVLKPLTIKTLLITHHHEDHSGNANRISKLKKLLPYAPLLGQEKLAKGYPTPLLQKIIWGSPLKVKTQTLPEQLVINQGLDCQTTVMAIPTPGHAKDLTCLFFPEQKYLFSGDMYISKSLKYLRSDENLSQLIASLRKLIELDFDILFCPHRG
;
A
#
# COMPACT_ATOMS: atom_id res chain seq x y z
N MET A 1 -18.01 -7.28 -12.08
CA MET A 1 -18.28 -7.31 -10.62
C MET A 1 -17.00 -6.94 -9.89
N ALA A 2 -17.08 -6.14 -8.83
CA ALA A 2 -15.91 -5.89 -7.99
C ALA A 2 -15.56 -7.16 -7.20
N VAL A 3 -14.30 -7.59 -7.27
CA VAL A 3 -13.78 -8.71 -6.46
C VAL A 3 -13.79 -8.30 -4.98
N ARG A 4 -14.18 -9.18 -4.07
CA ARG A 4 -14.39 -8.90 -2.64
C ARG A 4 -13.92 -10.05 -1.77
N ASN A 5 -12.68 -10.48 -1.94
CA ASN A 5 -12.11 -11.50 -1.08
C ASN A 5 -11.38 -10.84 0.09
N THR A 6 -11.42 -11.46 1.25
CA THR A 6 -10.64 -11.06 2.43
C THR A 6 -9.52 -12.05 2.64
N TYR A 7 -8.42 -11.54 3.16
CA TYR A 7 -7.28 -12.33 3.60
C TYR A 7 -6.98 -11.93 5.04
N ASP A 8 -6.89 -12.91 5.92
CA ASP A 8 -6.66 -12.66 7.32
C ASP A 8 -5.44 -13.47 7.80
N HIS A 9 -4.55 -12.80 8.52
CA HIS A 9 -3.48 -13.43 9.26
C HIS A 9 -3.71 -13.13 10.74
N GLU A 10 -4.14 -14.14 11.47
CA GLU A 10 -4.49 -14.02 12.88
C GLU A 10 -3.24 -14.07 13.76
N ASN A 11 -3.01 -13.01 14.53
CA ASN A 11 -1.91 -12.91 15.51
C ASN A 11 -2.32 -11.99 16.67
N GLY A 12 -3.46 -12.29 17.31
CA GLY A 12 -3.99 -11.51 18.41
C GLY A 12 -4.12 -10.01 18.05
N PRO A 13 -3.55 -9.09 18.84
CA PRO A 13 -3.62 -7.65 18.57
C PRO A 13 -2.85 -7.24 17.31
N HIS A 14 -1.98 -8.10 16.80
CA HIS A 14 -1.15 -7.87 15.61
C HIS A 14 -1.70 -8.54 14.35
N SER A 15 -2.98 -8.94 14.39
CA SER A 15 -3.64 -9.53 13.22
C SER A 15 -3.67 -8.57 12.04
N VAL A 16 -3.39 -9.10 10.86
CA VAL A 16 -3.44 -8.36 9.60
C VAL A 16 -4.66 -8.79 8.81
N HIS A 17 -5.50 -7.82 8.47
CA HIS A 17 -6.67 -8.04 7.64
C HIS A 17 -6.45 -7.42 6.27
N GLY A 18 -6.51 -8.23 5.21
CA GLY A 18 -6.45 -7.77 3.85
C GLY A 18 -7.78 -7.94 3.14
N PHE A 19 -8.23 -6.97 2.39
CA PHE A 19 -9.35 -7.17 1.49
C PHE A 19 -8.98 -6.85 0.06
N ARG A 20 -9.26 -7.82 -0.81
CA ARG A 20 -8.95 -7.77 -2.22
C ARG A 20 -10.07 -7.08 -2.97
N THR A 21 -9.72 -6.13 -3.81
CA THR A 21 -10.65 -5.39 -4.66
C THR A 21 -10.06 -5.18 -6.05
N GLY A 22 -10.90 -5.05 -7.05
CA GLY A 22 -10.47 -4.80 -8.42
C GLY A 22 -11.65 -4.72 -9.38
N ARG A 23 -11.44 -4.15 -10.55
CA ARG A 23 -12.45 -4.11 -11.61
C ARG A 23 -12.60 -5.46 -12.30
N PHE A 24 -11.49 -6.17 -12.44
CA PHE A 24 -11.40 -7.46 -13.09
C PHE A 24 -10.82 -8.49 -12.13
N ASP A 25 -11.01 -9.77 -12.41
CA ASP A 25 -10.46 -10.89 -11.64
C ASP A 25 -9.64 -11.83 -12.54
N PHE A 26 -8.75 -11.25 -13.33
CA PHE A 26 -7.80 -12.00 -14.14
C PHE A 26 -6.43 -11.33 -14.12
N GLY A 27 -5.38 -12.15 -14.17
CA GLY A 27 -4.01 -11.66 -14.11
C GLY A 27 -3.60 -11.16 -12.72
N ILE A 28 -2.33 -10.79 -12.60
CA ILE A 28 -1.74 -10.34 -11.32
C ILE A 28 -2.14 -8.89 -11.03
N ASN A 29 -2.12 -8.03 -12.06
CA ASN A 29 -2.21 -6.59 -11.94
C ASN A 29 -3.61 -6.03 -12.22
N THR A 30 -4.67 -6.73 -11.83
CA THR A 30 -6.05 -6.26 -11.98
C THR A 30 -6.80 -6.24 -10.67
N THR A 31 -6.20 -6.78 -9.61
CA THR A 31 -6.71 -6.74 -8.25
C THR A 31 -5.67 -6.19 -7.29
N PHE A 32 -6.13 -5.59 -6.22
CA PHE A 32 -5.33 -4.95 -5.20
C PHE A 32 -5.83 -5.35 -3.80
N ILE A 33 -4.91 -5.58 -2.87
CA ILE A 33 -5.22 -5.88 -1.48
C ILE A 33 -4.84 -4.68 -0.63
N ILE A 34 -5.84 -4.10 0.05
CA ILE A 34 -5.63 -3.11 1.09
C ILE A 34 -5.45 -3.86 2.40
N TYR A 35 -4.39 -3.58 3.12
CA TYR A 35 -4.14 -4.19 4.41
C TYR A 35 -4.48 -3.27 5.57
N ARG A 36 -4.97 -3.87 6.66
CA ARG A 36 -5.21 -3.21 7.93
C ARG A 36 -4.49 -3.96 9.05
N LEU A 37 -3.73 -3.23 9.84
CA LEU A 37 -3.12 -3.70 11.09
C LEU A 37 -3.62 -2.78 12.21
N GLY A 38 -4.47 -3.31 13.08
CA GLY A 38 -5.12 -2.52 14.12
C GLY A 38 -5.90 -1.31 13.57
N GLU A 39 -5.50 -0.09 13.92
CA GLU A 39 -6.09 1.18 13.46
C GLU A 39 -5.32 1.81 12.28
N THR A 40 -4.39 1.06 11.69
CA THR A 40 -3.56 1.51 10.56
C THR A 40 -3.95 0.81 9.28
N LEU A 41 -4.12 1.60 8.20
CA LEU A 41 -4.24 1.11 6.84
C LEU A 41 -2.90 1.23 6.12
N ILE A 42 -2.61 0.25 5.29
CA ILE A 42 -1.50 0.24 4.34
C ILE A 42 -2.09 0.27 2.95
N ASP A 43 -1.79 1.36 2.25
CA ASP A 43 -2.33 1.77 0.97
C ASP A 43 -3.84 2.04 0.94
N ALA A 44 -4.33 2.62 -0.15
CA ALA A 44 -5.67 3.18 -0.25
C ALA A 44 -6.55 2.52 -1.31
N GLY A 45 -5.97 1.68 -2.15
CA GLY A 45 -6.67 1.01 -3.24
C GLY A 45 -7.11 1.93 -4.38
N PRO A 46 -7.56 1.33 -5.50
CA PRO A 46 -7.88 2.04 -6.73
C PRO A 46 -9.18 2.85 -6.63
N THR A 47 -9.23 4.01 -7.31
CA THR A 47 -10.36 4.95 -7.23
C THR A 47 -11.68 4.39 -7.74
N ASN A 48 -11.65 3.50 -8.73
CA ASN A 48 -12.84 2.89 -9.30
C ASN A 48 -13.51 1.85 -8.37
N GLN A 49 -12.87 1.51 -7.23
CA GLN A 49 -13.41 0.57 -6.23
C GLN A 49 -13.91 1.27 -4.96
N TRP A 50 -14.07 2.60 -4.99
CA TRP A 50 -14.42 3.38 -3.81
C TRP A 50 -15.68 2.89 -3.07
N SER A 51 -16.73 2.51 -3.77
CA SER A 51 -17.98 2.05 -3.13
C SER A 51 -17.74 0.83 -2.24
N THR A 52 -16.92 -0.11 -2.70
CA THR A 52 -16.54 -1.32 -1.96
C THR A 52 -15.63 -0.96 -0.79
N ILE A 53 -14.57 -0.20 -1.05
CA ILE A 53 -13.60 0.26 -0.05
C ILE A 53 -14.30 1.04 1.08
N LYS A 54 -15.15 2.01 0.71
CA LYS A 54 -15.91 2.79 1.68
C LYS A 54 -16.78 1.91 2.59
N ARG A 55 -17.45 0.89 2.03
CA ARG A 55 -18.32 -0.01 2.80
C ARG A 55 -17.54 -0.78 3.84
N VAL A 56 -16.36 -1.30 3.49
CA VAL A 56 -15.47 -2.01 4.42
C VAL A 56 -14.92 -1.07 5.48
N LEU A 57 -14.41 0.09 5.07
CA LEU A 57 -13.73 1.00 5.99
C LEU A 57 -14.68 1.78 6.90
N LYS A 58 -15.94 2.02 6.48
CA LYS A 58 -16.88 2.88 7.23
C LYS A 58 -17.02 2.48 8.71
N PRO A 59 -17.25 1.20 9.07
CA PRO A 59 -17.41 0.77 10.46
C PRO A 59 -16.09 0.70 11.25
N LEU A 60 -14.93 0.70 10.59
CA LEU A 60 -13.64 0.50 11.25
C LEU A 60 -13.10 1.82 11.83
N THR A 61 -12.43 1.74 12.97
CA THR A 61 -11.61 2.86 13.47
C THR A 61 -10.27 2.83 12.75
N ILE A 62 -9.98 3.89 12.00
CA ILE A 62 -8.71 4.06 11.29
C ILE A 62 -8.14 5.42 11.69
N LYS A 63 -6.95 5.43 12.25
CA LYS A 63 -6.23 6.64 12.69
C LYS A 63 -5.00 6.95 11.83
N THR A 64 -4.47 5.92 11.15
CA THR A 64 -3.26 6.08 10.33
C THR A 64 -3.49 5.48 8.95
N LEU A 65 -3.00 6.17 7.91
CA LEU A 65 -2.91 5.66 6.54
C LEU A 65 -1.48 5.85 6.06
N LEU A 66 -0.83 4.74 5.75
CA LEU A 66 0.52 4.68 5.20
C LEU A 66 0.43 4.38 3.70
N ILE A 67 1.06 5.20 2.87
CA ILE A 67 1.13 5.00 1.42
C ILE A 67 2.54 4.54 1.08
N THR A 68 2.65 3.40 0.38
CA THR A 68 3.93 2.83 -0.04
C THR A 68 4.56 3.60 -1.18
N HIS A 69 3.77 4.05 -2.16
CA HIS A 69 4.20 4.89 -3.28
C HIS A 69 3.01 5.54 -4.00
N HIS A 70 3.28 6.39 -4.99
CA HIS A 70 2.27 7.25 -5.59
C HIS A 70 1.31 6.58 -6.58
N HIS A 71 1.56 5.34 -7.05
CA HIS A 71 0.75 4.72 -8.10
C HIS A 71 -0.75 4.64 -7.75
N GLU A 72 -1.59 4.59 -8.80
CA GLU A 72 -3.04 4.78 -8.72
C GLU A 72 -3.80 3.69 -7.99
N ASP A 73 -3.29 2.48 -7.96
CA ASP A 73 -3.85 1.35 -7.21
C ASP A 73 -3.47 1.38 -5.72
N HIS A 74 -2.37 2.04 -5.38
CA HIS A 74 -1.91 2.24 -4.00
C HIS A 74 -2.48 3.51 -3.38
N SER A 75 -2.37 4.63 -4.06
CA SER A 75 -2.74 5.95 -3.53
C SER A 75 -4.14 6.42 -3.94
N GLY A 76 -4.81 5.73 -4.85
CA GLY A 76 -6.00 6.20 -5.56
C GLY A 76 -7.08 6.81 -4.67
N ASN A 77 -7.46 6.14 -3.60
CA ASN A 77 -8.48 6.62 -2.68
C ASN A 77 -7.94 7.35 -1.44
N ALA A 78 -6.64 7.66 -1.36
CA ALA A 78 -6.06 8.30 -0.19
C ALA A 78 -6.81 9.60 0.20
N ASN A 79 -7.21 10.44 -0.78
CA ASN A 79 -8.02 11.63 -0.53
C ASN A 79 -9.38 11.31 0.11
N ARG A 80 -10.06 10.28 -0.39
CA ARG A 80 -11.39 9.90 0.10
C ARG A 80 -11.33 9.29 1.49
N ILE A 81 -10.31 8.46 1.76
CA ILE A 81 -10.05 7.87 3.08
C ILE A 81 -9.67 8.97 4.07
N SER A 82 -8.79 9.89 3.68
CA SER A 82 -8.41 11.07 4.47
C SER A 82 -9.65 11.86 4.95
N LYS A 83 -10.57 12.15 4.03
CA LYS A 83 -11.82 12.85 4.36
C LYS A 83 -12.77 12.01 5.23
N LEU A 84 -12.92 10.71 4.91
CA LEU A 84 -13.82 9.80 5.63
C LEU A 84 -13.38 9.60 7.08
N LYS A 85 -12.06 9.51 7.31
CA LYS A 85 -11.45 9.20 8.62
C LYS A 85 -10.87 10.42 9.32
N LYS A 86 -10.90 11.61 8.68
CA LYS A 86 -10.38 12.88 9.20
C LYS A 86 -8.90 12.77 9.60
N LEU A 87 -8.09 12.16 8.75
CA LEU A 87 -6.65 11.96 8.97
C LEU A 87 -5.83 12.52 7.80
N LEU A 88 -4.55 12.80 8.05
CA LEU A 88 -3.58 13.17 7.03
C LEU A 88 -2.70 11.93 6.73
N PRO A 89 -2.71 11.41 5.49
CA PRO A 89 -1.92 10.23 5.15
C PRO A 89 -0.42 10.49 5.24
N TYR A 90 0.34 9.50 5.64
CA TYR A 90 1.79 9.46 5.47
C TYR A 90 2.15 8.94 4.09
N ALA A 91 3.11 9.57 3.44
CA ALA A 91 3.65 9.11 2.16
C ALA A 91 5.16 9.39 2.07
N PRO A 92 5.89 8.61 1.27
CA PRO A 92 7.30 8.89 1.00
C PRO A 92 7.49 10.30 0.43
N LEU A 93 8.52 11.00 0.88
CA LEU A 93 8.80 12.38 0.49
C LEU A 93 8.82 12.57 -1.04
N LEU A 94 9.45 11.64 -1.76
CA LEU A 94 9.59 11.70 -3.22
C LEU A 94 8.25 11.53 -3.97
N GLY A 95 7.21 10.99 -3.31
CA GLY A 95 5.88 10.82 -3.89
C GLY A 95 4.94 12.00 -3.64
N GLN A 96 5.21 12.83 -2.63
CA GLN A 96 4.28 13.86 -2.15
C GLN A 96 3.88 14.87 -3.21
N GLU A 97 4.80 15.32 -4.04
CA GLU A 97 4.50 16.28 -5.10
C GLU A 97 3.51 15.71 -6.11
N LYS A 98 3.71 14.47 -6.55
CA LYS A 98 2.79 13.76 -7.46
C LYS A 98 1.42 13.57 -6.82
N LEU A 99 1.37 13.18 -5.55
CA LEU A 99 0.13 13.01 -4.79
C LEU A 99 -0.64 14.34 -4.64
N ALA A 100 0.06 15.44 -4.41
CA ALA A 100 -0.55 16.76 -4.23
C ALA A 100 -1.00 17.40 -5.55
N LYS A 101 -0.17 17.32 -6.59
CA LYS A 101 -0.44 17.98 -7.89
C LYS A 101 -1.16 17.08 -8.88
N GLY A 102 -1.09 15.75 -8.70
CA GLY A 102 -1.51 14.75 -9.67
C GLY A 102 -0.40 14.49 -10.70
N TYR A 103 -0.57 13.42 -11.46
CA TYR A 103 0.37 13.01 -12.51
C TYR A 103 -0.39 12.36 -13.67
N PRO A 104 0.19 12.36 -14.89
CA PRO A 104 -0.39 11.65 -16.02
C PRO A 104 -0.47 10.15 -15.75
N THR A 105 -1.64 9.57 -15.95
CA THR A 105 -1.85 8.12 -15.85
C THR A 105 -2.19 7.58 -17.24
N PRO A 106 -1.56 6.52 -17.73
CA PRO A 106 -1.87 5.90 -19.01
C PRO A 106 -3.34 5.45 -19.09
N LEU A 107 -3.91 5.47 -20.30
CA LEU A 107 -5.34 5.16 -20.50
C LEU A 107 -5.73 3.76 -19.98
N LEU A 108 -4.88 2.75 -20.24
CA LEU A 108 -5.12 1.39 -19.77
C LEU A 108 -5.19 1.32 -18.24
N GLN A 109 -4.29 1.99 -17.54
CA GLN A 109 -4.28 2.07 -16.08
C GLN A 109 -5.52 2.79 -15.55
N LYS A 110 -5.97 3.87 -16.22
CA LYS A 110 -7.24 4.53 -15.86
C LYS A 110 -8.44 3.60 -15.99
N ILE A 111 -8.45 2.71 -16.99
CA ILE A 111 -9.51 1.72 -17.16
C ILE A 111 -9.48 0.69 -16.04
N ILE A 112 -8.29 0.20 -15.67
CA ILE A 112 -8.11 -0.86 -14.68
C ILE A 112 -8.33 -0.30 -13.25
N TRP A 113 -7.71 0.83 -12.92
CA TRP A 113 -7.59 1.35 -11.55
C TRP A 113 -8.37 2.65 -11.30
N GLY A 114 -8.67 3.39 -12.36
CA GLY A 114 -9.19 4.76 -12.26
C GLY A 114 -8.07 5.79 -12.12
N SER A 115 -8.44 7.06 -12.08
CA SER A 115 -7.47 8.15 -11.91
C SER A 115 -7.29 8.48 -10.42
N PRO A 116 -6.06 8.61 -9.92
CA PRO A 116 -5.82 8.96 -8.53
C PRO A 116 -6.33 10.38 -8.24
N LEU A 117 -6.81 10.58 -7.03
CA LEU A 117 -7.29 11.89 -6.56
C LEU A 117 -6.14 12.61 -5.85
N LYS A 118 -6.03 13.90 -6.12
CA LYS A 118 -5.04 14.75 -5.44
C LYS A 118 -5.25 14.73 -3.94
N VAL A 119 -4.18 14.53 -3.19
CA VAL A 119 -4.20 14.45 -1.73
C VAL A 119 -2.96 15.11 -1.14
N LYS A 120 -3.16 15.91 -0.08
CA LYS A 120 -2.05 16.36 0.77
C LYS A 120 -1.63 15.24 1.70
N THR A 121 -0.34 15.08 1.89
CA THR A 121 0.24 14.06 2.76
C THR A 121 1.30 14.66 3.66
N GLN A 122 1.58 14.00 4.76
CA GLN A 122 2.75 14.28 5.57
C GLN A 122 3.87 13.29 5.23
N THR A 123 5.10 13.68 5.50
CA THR A 123 6.27 12.82 5.21
C THR A 123 6.23 11.59 6.10
N LEU A 124 6.38 10.41 5.50
CA LEU A 124 6.60 9.17 6.22
C LEU A 124 8.03 9.21 6.80
N PRO A 125 8.21 9.24 8.13
CA PRO A 125 9.53 9.21 8.73
C PRO A 125 10.16 7.82 8.60
N GLU A 126 11.48 7.72 8.82
CA GLU A 126 12.18 6.42 8.81
C GLU A 126 11.62 5.44 9.85
N GLN A 127 11.19 5.95 10.99
CA GLN A 127 10.50 5.20 12.04
C GLN A 127 9.25 5.96 12.49
N LEU A 128 8.15 5.23 12.64
CA LEU A 128 6.88 5.77 13.13
C LEU A 128 6.27 4.78 14.12
N VAL A 129 5.92 5.26 15.32
CA VAL A 129 5.12 4.48 16.25
C VAL A 129 3.64 4.67 15.92
N ILE A 130 2.94 3.57 15.74
CA ILE A 130 1.51 3.55 15.41
C ILE A 130 0.71 2.80 16.46
N ASN A 131 -0.55 3.23 16.65
CA ASN A 131 -1.49 2.54 17.51
C ASN A 131 -2.19 1.40 16.76
N GLN A 132 -2.30 0.26 17.42
CA GLN A 132 -3.02 -0.91 16.91
C GLN A 132 -4.40 -1.11 17.61
N GLY A 133 -4.75 -0.19 18.50
CA GLY A 133 -5.93 -0.29 19.39
C GLY A 133 -5.57 -0.95 20.72
N LEU A 134 -6.50 -0.87 21.70
CA LEU A 134 -6.35 -1.49 23.03
C LEU A 134 -5.01 -1.22 23.72
N ASP A 135 -4.53 0.02 23.64
CA ASP A 135 -3.22 0.46 24.19
C ASP A 135 -1.98 -0.29 23.63
N CYS A 136 -2.16 -1.01 22.51
CA CYS A 136 -1.09 -1.68 21.81
C CYS A 136 -0.47 -0.75 20.77
N GLN A 137 0.85 -0.60 20.84
CA GLN A 137 1.64 0.16 19.87
C GLN A 137 2.64 -0.76 19.19
N THR A 138 3.05 -0.38 17.99
CA THR A 138 4.14 -1.03 17.26
C THR A 138 4.92 -0.01 16.46
N THR A 139 6.17 -0.33 16.17
CA THR A 139 7.02 0.47 15.31
C THR A 139 6.88 0.01 13.86
N VAL A 140 6.74 0.95 12.95
CA VAL A 140 6.93 0.71 11.51
C VAL A 140 8.20 1.42 11.05
N MET A 141 9.05 0.68 10.36
CA MET A 141 10.25 1.18 9.69
C MET A 141 9.95 1.37 8.21
N ALA A 142 10.14 2.58 7.72
CA ALA A 142 10.01 2.90 6.31
C ALA A 142 11.34 2.62 5.60
N ILE A 143 11.35 1.62 4.74
CA ILE A 143 12.54 1.18 4.01
C ILE A 143 12.44 1.65 2.56
N PRO A 144 13.15 2.71 2.13
CA PRO A 144 13.15 3.13 0.73
C PRO A 144 13.70 2.02 -0.17
N THR A 145 12.90 1.63 -1.16
CA THR A 145 13.17 0.52 -2.09
C THR A 145 12.87 0.95 -3.53
N PRO A 146 13.63 1.93 -4.07
CA PRO A 146 13.42 2.37 -5.44
C PRO A 146 13.70 1.25 -6.44
N GLY A 147 13.08 1.35 -7.61
CA GLY A 147 13.25 0.39 -8.72
C GLY A 147 11.98 0.27 -9.54
N HIS A 148 10.87 -0.13 -8.92
CA HIS A 148 9.52 -0.07 -9.51
C HIS A 148 9.01 1.38 -9.63
N ALA A 149 9.17 2.17 -8.59
CA ALA A 149 8.94 3.60 -8.56
C ALA A 149 10.04 4.28 -7.73
N LYS A 150 10.34 5.56 -8.04
CA LYS A 150 11.39 6.29 -7.30
C LYS A 150 11.06 6.49 -5.82
N ASP A 151 9.78 6.58 -5.50
CA ASP A 151 9.26 6.80 -4.16
C ASP A 151 8.80 5.50 -3.48
N LEU A 152 8.97 4.32 -4.10
CA LEU A 152 8.55 3.07 -3.48
C LEU A 152 9.29 2.85 -2.16
N THR A 153 8.51 2.58 -1.13
CA THR A 153 8.96 2.35 0.24
C THR A 153 8.24 1.13 0.81
N CYS A 154 8.99 0.11 1.19
CA CYS A 154 8.47 -1.02 1.94
C CYS A 154 8.27 -0.63 3.41
N LEU A 155 7.31 -1.27 4.07
CA LEU A 155 7.00 -1.03 5.47
C LEU A 155 7.34 -2.28 6.27
N PHE A 156 8.32 -2.18 7.14
CA PHE A 156 8.79 -3.28 7.99
C PHE A 156 8.34 -3.05 9.43
N PHE A 157 7.76 -4.07 10.04
CA PHE A 157 7.30 -4.12 11.42
C PHE A 157 8.19 -5.10 12.18
N PRO A 158 9.25 -4.63 12.83
CA PRO A 158 10.28 -5.51 13.41
C PRO A 158 9.75 -6.38 14.54
N GLU A 159 8.85 -5.87 15.38
CA GLU A 159 8.31 -6.63 16.51
C GLU A 159 7.45 -7.83 16.05
N GLN A 160 6.75 -7.69 14.91
CA GLN A 160 5.92 -8.75 14.33
C GLN A 160 6.64 -9.54 13.24
N LYS A 161 7.80 -9.09 12.80
CA LYS A 161 8.53 -9.61 11.64
C LYS A 161 7.70 -9.62 10.35
N TYR A 162 6.91 -8.54 10.15
CA TYR A 162 6.06 -8.36 8.97
C TYR A 162 6.70 -7.41 7.98
N LEU A 163 6.68 -7.77 6.71
CA LEU A 163 7.12 -6.91 5.61
C LEU A 163 5.98 -6.69 4.62
N PHE A 164 5.52 -5.45 4.50
CA PHE A 164 4.61 -5.03 3.43
C PHE A 164 5.46 -4.50 2.27
N SER A 165 5.49 -5.26 1.18
CA SER A 165 6.45 -5.04 0.10
C SER A 165 6.08 -3.88 -0.84
N GLY A 166 4.83 -3.39 -0.82
CA GLY A 166 4.35 -2.64 -1.97
C GLY A 166 4.67 -3.42 -3.25
N ASP A 167 4.97 -2.72 -4.33
CA ASP A 167 5.27 -3.34 -5.62
C ASP A 167 6.72 -3.79 -5.79
N MET A 168 7.47 -3.87 -4.67
CA MET A 168 8.78 -4.50 -4.66
C MET A 168 8.70 -6.01 -4.94
N TYR A 169 7.61 -6.64 -4.50
CA TYR A 169 7.29 -8.02 -4.80
C TYR A 169 5.82 -8.14 -5.24
N ILE A 170 5.58 -8.56 -6.47
CA ILE A 170 4.24 -8.76 -7.05
C ILE A 170 3.97 -10.21 -7.45
N SER A 171 5.00 -10.99 -7.73
CA SER A 171 4.87 -12.43 -8.01
C SER A 171 6.22 -13.15 -8.00
N LYS A 172 6.16 -14.50 -7.99
CA LYS A 172 7.35 -15.38 -8.08
C LYS A 172 8.15 -15.22 -9.37
N SER A 173 7.57 -14.66 -10.43
CA SER A 173 8.25 -14.44 -11.70
C SER A 173 7.82 -13.12 -12.32
N LEU A 174 8.77 -12.30 -12.69
CA LEU A 174 8.55 -11.09 -13.49
C LEU A 174 8.63 -11.48 -14.97
N LYS A 175 7.55 -11.26 -15.70
CA LYS A 175 7.50 -11.57 -17.14
C LYS A 175 7.98 -10.40 -18.01
N TYR A 176 7.90 -9.20 -17.50
CA TYR A 176 8.34 -7.96 -18.17
C TYR A 176 8.61 -6.88 -17.12
N LEU A 177 9.44 -5.93 -17.49
CA LEU A 177 9.66 -4.68 -16.75
C LEU A 177 8.96 -3.55 -17.50
N ARG A 178 8.39 -2.61 -16.77
CA ARG A 178 7.85 -1.38 -17.34
C ARG A 178 9.01 -0.48 -17.76
N SER A 179 8.77 0.39 -18.76
CA SER A 179 9.80 1.31 -19.27
C SER A 179 10.28 2.35 -18.23
N ASP A 180 9.51 2.57 -17.19
CA ASP A 180 9.80 3.49 -16.09
C ASP A 180 10.48 2.81 -14.89
N GLU A 181 10.63 1.49 -14.91
CA GLU A 181 11.31 0.71 -13.87
C GLU A 181 12.83 0.69 -14.09
N ASN A 182 13.56 0.62 -12.99
CA ASN A 182 15.01 0.54 -12.98
C ASN A 182 15.49 -0.78 -12.38
N LEU A 183 15.93 -1.71 -13.21
CA LEU A 183 16.32 -3.06 -12.79
C LEU A 183 17.49 -3.06 -11.79
N SER A 184 18.49 -2.19 -11.99
CA SER A 184 19.65 -2.13 -11.09
C SER A 184 19.24 -1.66 -9.69
N GLN A 185 18.36 -0.65 -9.61
CA GLN A 185 17.80 -0.19 -8.33
C GLN A 185 16.90 -1.26 -7.70
N LEU A 186 16.09 -1.95 -8.51
CA LEU A 186 15.23 -3.03 -8.04
C LEU A 186 16.03 -4.17 -7.41
N ILE A 187 17.13 -4.61 -8.05
CA ILE A 187 18.03 -5.63 -7.50
C ILE A 187 18.70 -5.15 -6.21
N ALA A 188 19.17 -3.90 -6.16
CA ALA A 188 19.79 -3.34 -4.96
C ALA A 188 18.78 -3.26 -3.79
N SER A 189 17.55 -2.86 -4.08
CA SER A 189 16.45 -2.83 -3.10
C SER A 189 16.08 -4.21 -2.59
N LEU A 190 15.99 -5.21 -3.47
CA LEU A 190 15.74 -6.61 -3.06
C LEU A 190 16.84 -7.15 -2.16
N ARG A 191 18.12 -6.89 -2.51
CA ARG A 191 19.27 -7.29 -1.65
C ARG A 191 19.17 -6.67 -0.26
N LYS A 192 18.76 -5.40 -0.16
CA LYS A 192 18.53 -4.75 1.13
C LYS A 192 17.40 -5.41 1.93
N LEU A 193 16.32 -5.83 1.26
CA LEU A 193 15.19 -6.45 1.94
C LEU A 193 15.49 -7.87 2.45
N ILE A 194 16.29 -8.67 1.76
CA ILE A 194 16.63 -10.02 2.21
C ILE A 194 17.54 -10.05 3.46
N GLU A 195 18.16 -8.92 3.81
CA GLU A 195 18.91 -8.78 5.06
C GLU A 195 18.01 -8.48 6.27
N LEU A 196 16.72 -8.21 6.07
CA LEU A 196 15.77 -7.98 7.15
C LEU A 196 15.30 -9.30 7.74
N ASP A 197 15.17 -9.36 9.06
CA ASP A 197 14.61 -10.50 9.79
C ASP A 197 13.08 -10.43 9.77
N PHE A 198 12.46 -10.84 8.66
CA PHE A 198 11.00 -10.94 8.56
C PHE A 198 10.56 -12.37 8.30
N ASP A 199 9.41 -12.74 8.88
CA ASP A 199 8.82 -14.06 8.74
C ASP A 199 7.69 -14.06 7.68
N ILE A 200 6.98 -12.94 7.54
CA ILE A 200 5.81 -12.84 6.65
C ILE A 200 5.91 -11.62 5.75
N LEU A 201 5.72 -11.88 4.45
CA LEU A 201 5.65 -10.84 3.43
C LEU A 201 4.21 -10.66 2.95
N PHE A 202 3.69 -9.45 3.05
CA PHE A 202 2.38 -9.05 2.54
C PHE A 202 2.53 -8.35 1.20
N CYS A 203 2.01 -9.00 0.15
CA CYS A 203 2.03 -8.50 -1.23
C CYS A 203 0.68 -7.86 -1.60
N PRO A 204 0.63 -6.68 -2.23
CA PRO A 204 -0.62 -6.01 -2.55
C PRO A 204 -1.40 -6.64 -3.71
N HIS A 205 -0.79 -7.50 -4.51
CA HIS A 205 -1.41 -8.10 -5.69
C HIS A 205 -1.70 -9.60 -5.56
N ARG A 206 -1.04 -10.28 -4.59
CA ARG A 206 -1.30 -11.69 -4.28
C ARG A 206 -1.24 -11.88 -2.77
N GLY A 207 -2.32 -12.42 -2.22
CA GLY A 207 -2.35 -12.93 -0.86
C GLY A 207 -1.96 -14.41 -0.83
#